data_bcf90a92b6810495b3ac6d85adb35226
#
_entry.id   bcf90a92b6810495b3ac6d85adb35226
#
_cell.length_a   1.000
_cell.length_b   1.000
_cell.length_c   1.000
_cell.angle_alpha   90.00
_cell.angle_beta   90.00
_cell.angle_gamma   90.00
#
_symmetry.space_group_name_H-M   'P 1'
#
loop_
_entity.id
_entity.type
_entity.pdbx_description
1 polymer ?
#
loop_
_entity_poly.entity_id
_entity_poly.type
_entity_poly.pdbx_seq_one_letter_code
_entity_poly.pdbx_strand_id
1 'polypeptide(L)'
;MTNLEIVKSTYEGKTSEENGRNLAKYVVEDISWTEAKGFPYAGTYIGLENVTQNVFNRLGSEWIDYKFIPEDYVASDDKVVAYGTYTGTYKITGKSFTARVAHIWKLKDSKIISFEQFVDSQTVNDALK
;
A
#
# COMPACT_ATOMS: atom_id res chain seq x y z
N MET A 1 16.86 11.55 7.13
CA MET A 1 15.57 11.76 6.44
C MET A 1 14.44 11.88 7.47
N THR A 2 13.49 12.75 7.21
CA THR A 2 12.28 12.83 8.03
C THR A 2 11.38 11.62 7.76
N ASN A 3 10.43 11.37 8.67
CA ASN A 3 9.44 10.31 8.46
C ASN A 3 8.66 10.52 7.16
N LEU A 4 8.30 11.76 6.87
CA LEU A 4 7.63 12.12 5.61
C LEU A 4 8.46 11.74 4.39
N GLU A 5 9.75 12.06 4.40
CA GLU A 5 10.65 11.74 3.29
C GLU A 5 10.79 10.22 3.11
N ILE A 6 10.87 9.48 4.22
CA ILE A 6 10.95 8.01 4.18
C ILE A 6 9.70 7.44 3.51
N VAL A 7 8.52 7.87 3.95
CA VAL A 7 7.26 7.38 3.38
C VAL A 7 7.11 7.77 1.92
N LYS A 8 7.42 9.01 1.56
CA LYS A 8 7.40 9.44 0.16
C LYS A 8 8.29 8.58 -0.72
N SER A 9 9.45 8.17 -0.23
CA SER A 9 10.38 7.35 -1.01
C SER A 9 9.78 6.00 -1.42
N THR A 10 8.77 5.51 -0.70
CA THR A 10 8.11 4.24 -1.02
C THR A 10 7.08 4.37 -2.14
N TYR A 11 6.69 5.59 -2.50
CA TYR A 11 5.71 5.87 -3.55
C TYR A 11 6.31 6.58 -4.76
N GLU A 12 7.32 7.44 -4.55
CA GLU A 12 7.75 8.41 -5.55
C GLU A 12 9.11 8.09 -6.16
N GLY A 13 9.55 6.85 -6.10
CA GLY A 13 10.71 6.40 -6.84
C GLY A 13 10.44 6.38 -8.34
N LYS A 14 11.48 6.26 -9.13
CA LYS A 14 11.39 6.28 -10.59
C LYS A 14 10.69 5.05 -11.16
N THR A 15 10.73 3.93 -10.43
CA THR A 15 10.14 2.66 -10.85
C THR A 15 9.51 1.96 -9.66
N SER A 16 8.66 0.96 -9.95
CA SER A 16 8.07 0.11 -8.89
C SER A 16 9.15 -0.65 -8.14
N GLU A 17 10.21 -1.07 -8.82
CA GLU A 17 11.33 -1.77 -8.18
C GLU A 17 12.06 -0.86 -7.20
N GLU A 18 12.26 0.41 -7.55
CA GLU A 18 12.87 1.38 -6.65
C GLU A 18 12.00 1.62 -5.42
N ASN A 19 10.69 1.75 -5.61
CA ASN A 19 9.74 1.88 -4.49
C ASN A 19 9.82 0.67 -3.56
N GLY A 20 9.88 -0.52 -4.11
CA GLY A 20 10.01 -1.75 -3.33
C GLY A 20 11.31 -1.84 -2.55
N ARG A 21 12.43 -1.41 -3.17
CA ARG A 21 13.72 -1.38 -2.48
C ARG A 21 13.71 -0.37 -1.33
N ASN A 22 13.10 0.79 -1.53
CA ASN A 22 12.98 1.80 -0.49
C ASN A 22 12.14 1.29 0.67
N LEU A 23 11.03 0.62 0.38
CA LEU A 23 10.21 -0.01 1.41
C LEU A 23 11.02 -1.03 2.21
N ALA A 24 11.71 -1.94 1.52
CA ALA A 24 12.51 -2.97 2.17
C ALA A 24 13.62 -2.38 3.05
N LYS A 25 14.18 -1.25 2.63
CA LYS A 25 15.24 -0.57 3.37
C LYS A 25 14.77 -0.03 4.72
N TYR A 26 13.54 0.47 4.77
CA TYR A 26 13.07 1.22 5.95
C TYR A 26 12.13 0.44 6.87
N VAL A 27 11.59 -0.71 6.45
CA VAL A 27 10.71 -1.49 7.33
C VAL A 27 11.52 -2.26 8.37
N VAL A 28 10.93 -2.42 9.56
CA VAL A 28 11.48 -3.33 10.56
C VAL A 28 11.19 -4.78 10.14
N GLU A 29 11.95 -5.72 10.70
CA GLU A 29 11.80 -7.14 10.35
C GLU A 29 10.37 -7.66 10.60
N ASP A 30 9.76 -7.24 11.69
CA ASP A 30 8.42 -7.67 12.10
C ASP A 30 7.35 -6.62 11.79
N ILE A 31 7.49 -5.89 10.66
CA ILE A 31 6.50 -4.91 10.24
C ILE A 31 5.08 -5.49 10.32
N SER A 32 4.15 -4.74 10.91
CA SER A 32 2.74 -5.10 10.93
C SER A 32 2.03 -4.39 9.79
N TRP A 33 1.47 -5.16 8.87
CA TRP A 33 0.86 -4.64 7.64
C TRP A 33 -0.60 -5.06 7.57
N THR A 34 -1.51 -4.09 7.68
CA THR A 34 -2.94 -4.36 7.69
C THR A 34 -3.61 -3.83 6.43
N GLU A 35 -4.22 -4.76 5.67
CA GLU A 35 -5.10 -4.44 4.56
C GLU A 35 -6.53 -4.40 5.06
N ALA A 36 -7.32 -3.43 4.59
CA ALA A 36 -8.64 -3.13 5.10
C ALA A 36 -9.61 -4.30 5.06
N LYS A 37 -10.42 -4.42 6.10
CA LYS A 37 -11.50 -5.40 6.14
C LYS A 37 -12.44 -5.12 4.97
N GLY A 38 -12.77 -6.16 4.22
CA GLY A 38 -13.57 -6.05 3.00
C GLY A 38 -12.77 -5.95 1.71
N PHE A 39 -11.50 -5.56 1.79
CA PHE A 39 -10.60 -5.55 0.63
C PHE A 39 -10.27 -7.00 0.22
N PRO A 40 -10.04 -7.30 -1.08
CA PRO A 40 -9.77 -8.68 -1.51
C PRO A 40 -8.62 -9.38 -0.77
N TYR A 41 -7.63 -8.62 -0.31
CA TYR A 41 -6.47 -9.17 0.40
C TYR A 41 -6.47 -8.76 1.87
N ALA A 42 -7.64 -8.61 2.46
CA ALA A 42 -7.82 -8.17 3.85
C ALA A 42 -7.06 -9.05 4.84
N GLY A 43 -6.60 -8.42 5.92
CA GLY A 43 -5.93 -9.12 7.02
C GLY A 43 -4.68 -8.38 7.48
N THR A 44 -4.07 -8.89 8.54
CA THR A 44 -2.81 -8.37 9.05
C THR A 44 -1.70 -9.39 8.77
N TYR A 45 -0.65 -8.91 8.14
CA TYR A 45 0.50 -9.72 7.73
C TYR A 45 1.72 -9.22 8.48
N ILE A 46 2.50 -10.13 9.05
CA ILE A 46 3.71 -9.79 9.80
C ILE A 46 4.95 -10.12 8.96
N GLY A 47 5.80 -9.13 8.76
CA GLY A 47 7.03 -9.24 7.97
C GLY A 47 6.80 -8.96 6.50
N LEU A 48 7.78 -8.29 5.87
CA LEU A 48 7.65 -7.85 4.48
C LEU A 48 7.53 -9.03 3.50
N GLU A 49 8.19 -10.15 3.78
CA GLU A 49 8.08 -11.34 2.91
C GLU A 49 6.64 -11.83 2.84
N ASN A 50 5.94 -11.86 3.99
CA ASN A 50 4.54 -12.28 4.07
C ASN A 50 3.63 -11.31 3.31
N VAL A 51 3.89 -10.01 3.44
CA VAL A 51 3.16 -8.98 2.69
C VAL A 51 3.39 -9.15 1.19
N THR A 52 4.63 -9.38 0.79
CA THR A 52 4.99 -9.56 -0.62
C THR A 52 4.25 -10.75 -1.23
N GLN A 53 4.27 -11.90 -0.55
CA GLN A 53 3.64 -13.11 -1.04
C GLN A 53 2.11 -13.02 -1.10
N ASN A 54 1.50 -12.38 -0.10
CA ASN A 54 0.03 -12.41 0.05
C ASN A 54 -0.68 -11.17 -0.48
N VAL A 55 0.04 -10.08 -0.71
CA VAL A 55 -0.54 -8.82 -1.20
C VAL A 55 0.13 -8.39 -2.51
N PHE A 56 1.41 -8.02 -2.48
CA PHE A 56 2.05 -7.40 -3.65
C PHE A 56 2.11 -8.32 -4.86
N ASN A 57 2.49 -9.58 -4.69
CA ASN A 57 2.54 -10.53 -5.81
C ASN A 57 1.15 -10.78 -6.39
N ARG A 58 0.13 -10.78 -5.54
CA ARG A 58 -1.25 -10.96 -5.98
C ARG A 58 -1.77 -9.74 -6.74
N LEU A 59 -1.47 -8.55 -6.26
CA LEU A 59 -1.82 -7.32 -6.98
C LEU A 59 -1.18 -7.30 -8.36
N GLY A 60 0.08 -7.71 -8.46
CA GLY A 60 0.80 -7.74 -9.74
C GLY A 60 0.33 -8.83 -10.70
N SER A 61 -0.15 -9.97 -10.19
CA SER A 61 -0.52 -11.11 -11.02
C SER A 61 -2.02 -11.17 -11.36
N GLU A 62 -2.88 -10.67 -10.47
CA GLU A 62 -4.35 -10.76 -10.65
C GLU A 62 -4.95 -9.53 -11.31
N TRP A 63 -4.21 -8.42 -11.36
CA TRP A 63 -4.67 -7.13 -11.88
C TRP A 63 -3.75 -6.63 -12.99
N ILE A 64 -4.32 -5.78 -13.87
CA ILE A 64 -3.56 -5.04 -14.90
C ILE A 64 -3.45 -3.60 -14.43
N ASP A 65 -2.22 -3.07 -14.43
CA ASP A 65 -1.93 -1.68 -14.06
C ASP A 65 -2.51 -1.25 -12.70
N TYR A 66 -2.47 -2.14 -11.71
CA TYR A 66 -2.86 -1.77 -10.35
C TYR A 66 -1.85 -0.77 -9.81
N LYS A 67 -2.32 0.40 -9.41
CA LYS A 67 -1.44 1.45 -8.90
C LYS A 67 -2.13 2.35 -7.90
N PHE A 68 -1.32 2.93 -7.02
CA PHE A 68 -1.72 3.98 -6.11
C PHE A 68 -1.20 5.32 -6.63
N ILE A 69 -2.11 6.28 -6.75
CA ILE A 69 -1.79 7.66 -7.18
C ILE A 69 -1.92 8.54 -5.94
N PRO A 70 -0.80 8.91 -5.28
CA PRO A 70 -0.87 9.77 -4.09
C PRO A 70 -1.35 11.17 -4.47
N GLU A 71 -2.24 11.72 -3.65
CA GLU A 71 -2.75 13.07 -3.80
C GLU A 71 -2.03 14.02 -2.84
N ASP A 72 -1.87 13.61 -1.57
CA ASP A 72 -1.21 14.42 -0.57
C ASP A 72 -0.79 13.56 0.63
N TYR A 73 -0.01 14.17 1.52
CA TYR A 73 0.52 13.53 2.72
C TYR A 73 0.29 14.42 3.92
N VAL A 74 0.01 13.81 5.07
CA VAL A 74 -0.09 14.52 6.34
C VAL A 74 0.84 13.82 7.33
N ALA A 75 1.77 14.57 7.91
CA ALA A 75 2.73 14.03 8.86
C ALA A 75 2.52 14.63 10.25
N SER A 76 2.62 13.79 11.27
CA SER A 76 2.53 14.19 12.68
C SER A 76 3.40 13.23 13.48
N ASP A 77 4.26 13.77 14.34
CA ASP A 77 5.16 13.02 15.23
C ASP A 77 5.66 11.68 14.65
N ASP A 78 4.97 10.58 14.98
CA ASP A 78 5.34 9.22 14.61
C ASP A 78 4.52 8.64 13.44
N LYS A 79 3.64 9.44 12.84
CA LYS A 79 2.73 8.95 11.80
C LYS A 79 2.81 9.78 10.53
N VAL A 80 2.62 9.10 9.39
CA VAL A 80 2.42 9.75 8.09
C VAL A 80 1.20 9.10 7.45
N VAL A 81 0.27 9.95 6.99
CA VAL A 81 -0.89 9.51 6.22
C VAL A 81 -0.65 9.89 4.77
N ALA A 82 -0.73 8.91 3.87
CA ALA A 82 -0.70 9.14 2.43
C ALA A 82 -2.08 8.79 1.89
N TYR A 83 -2.71 9.72 1.17
CA TYR A 83 -4.03 9.43 0.61
C TYR A 83 -4.11 9.78 -0.86
N GLY A 84 -5.00 9.11 -1.54
CA GLY A 84 -5.16 9.28 -2.99
C GLY A 84 -6.13 8.28 -3.56
N THR A 85 -5.74 7.70 -4.69
CA THR A 85 -6.64 6.88 -5.49
C THR A 85 -5.93 5.62 -5.97
N TYR A 86 -6.61 4.47 -5.85
CA TYR A 86 -6.23 3.24 -6.53
C TYR A 86 -6.94 3.16 -7.86
N THR A 87 -6.23 2.70 -8.87
CA THR A 87 -6.82 2.31 -10.17
C THR A 87 -6.29 0.94 -10.56
N GLY A 88 -7.07 0.21 -11.32
CA GLY A 88 -6.66 -1.10 -11.83
C GLY A 88 -7.77 -1.76 -12.60
N THR A 89 -7.42 -2.83 -13.32
CA THR A 89 -8.36 -3.64 -14.06
C THR A 89 -8.19 -5.10 -13.63
N TYR A 90 -9.27 -5.73 -13.20
CA TYR A 90 -9.20 -7.13 -12.77
C TYR A 90 -9.12 -8.04 -14.01
N LYS A 91 -8.12 -8.92 -14.04
CA LYS A 91 -7.86 -9.73 -15.25
C LYS A 91 -9.02 -10.63 -15.63
N ILE A 92 -9.67 -11.27 -14.65
CA ILE A 92 -10.71 -12.25 -14.94
C ILE A 92 -11.97 -11.61 -15.53
N THR A 93 -12.39 -10.47 -14.99
CA THR A 93 -13.62 -9.80 -15.42
C THR A 93 -13.40 -8.75 -16.51
N GLY A 94 -12.17 -8.23 -16.62
CA GLY A 94 -11.86 -7.11 -17.48
C GLY A 94 -12.42 -5.78 -16.98
N LYS A 95 -12.95 -5.73 -15.76
CA LYS A 95 -13.55 -4.52 -15.20
C LYS A 95 -12.50 -3.66 -14.53
N SER A 96 -12.57 -2.36 -14.77
CA SER A 96 -11.70 -1.36 -14.16
C SER A 96 -12.40 -0.70 -12.98
N PHE A 97 -11.60 -0.17 -12.04
CA PHE A 97 -12.13 0.59 -10.92
C PHE A 97 -11.27 1.82 -10.63
N THR A 98 -11.87 2.75 -9.90
CA THR A 98 -11.19 3.91 -9.31
C THR A 98 -11.73 4.05 -7.90
N ALA A 99 -10.89 3.89 -6.89
CA ALA A 99 -11.32 3.89 -5.49
C ALA A 99 -10.46 4.80 -4.63
N ARG A 100 -11.08 5.49 -3.68
CA ARG A 100 -10.36 6.34 -2.74
C ARG A 100 -9.72 5.50 -1.65
N VAL A 101 -8.54 5.92 -1.21
CA VAL A 101 -7.72 5.15 -0.29
C VAL A 101 -6.86 6.06 0.58
N ALA A 102 -6.63 5.63 1.80
CA ALA A 102 -5.67 6.26 2.71
C ALA A 102 -4.80 5.18 3.35
N HIS A 103 -3.51 5.46 3.45
CA HIS A 103 -2.53 4.61 4.11
C HIS A 103 -2.01 5.32 5.35
N ILE A 104 -2.04 4.66 6.50
CA ILE A 104 -1.47 5.19 7.73
C ILE A 104 -0.18 4.44 8.03
N TRP A 105 0.93 5.17 8.02
CA TRP A 105 2.26 4.66 8.31
C TRP A 105 2.67 5.10 9.70
N LYS A 106 3.19 4.18 10.50
CA LYS A 106 3.76 4.51 11.79
C LYS A 106 5.25 4.19 11.77
N LEU A 107 6.05 5.12 12.29
CA LEU A 107 7.50 5.00 12.28
C LEU A 107 8.05 5.18 13.69
N LYS A 108 9.22 4.58 13.91
CA LYS A 108 9.99 4.74 15.14
C LYS A 108 11.47 4.63 14.79
N ASP A 109 12.26 5.59 15.27
CA ASP A 109 13.71 5.61 15.04
C ASP A 109 14.06 5.49 13.55
N SER A 110 13.35 6.24 12.71
CA SER A 110 13.54 6.29 11.24
C SER A 110 13.27 4.95 10.56
N LYS A 111 12.44 4.09 11.16
CA LYS A 111 12.01 2.82 10.60
C LYS A 111 10.49 2.72 10.61
N ILE A 112 9.94 2.08 9.59
CA ILE A 112 8.51 1.83 9.45
C ILE A 112 8.16 0.60 10.29
N ILE A 113 7.29 0.79 11.29
CA ILE A 113 6.88 -0.29 12.19
C ILE A 113 5.48 -0.81 11.92
N SER A 114 4.62 -0.01 11.29
CA SER A 114 3.29 -0.50 10.90
C SER A 114 2.73 0.28 9.71
N PHE A 115 1.84 -0.39 8.99
CA PHE A 115 1.07 0.15 7.87
C PHE A 115 -0.37 -0.31 8.02
N GLU A 116 -1.32 0.60 7.81
CA GLU A 116 -2.73 0.26 7.80
C GLU A 116 -3.43 0.96 6.64
N GLN A 117 -4.21 0.17 5.88
CA GLN A 117 -4.94 0.66 4.72
C GLN A 117 -6.41 0.89 5.08
N PHE A 118 -6.95 2.02 4.62
CA PHE A 118 -8.39 2.29 4.59
C PHE A 118 -8.77 2.57 3.14
N VAL A 119 -9.72 1.85 2.60
CA VAL A 119 -10.05 1.91 1.17
C VAL A 119 -11.55 1.71 0.97
N ASP A 120 -12.06 2.30 -0.12
CA ASP A 120 -13.41 2.01 -0.58
C ASP A 120 -13.44 0.59 -1.16
N SER A 121 -13.60 -0.38 -0.28
CA SER A 121 -13.53 -1.81 -0.62
C SER A 121 -14.67 -2.23 -1.52
N GLN A 122 -15.85 -1.66 -1.38
CA GLN A 122 -16.99 -2.02 -2.21
C GLN A 122 -16.69 -1.73 -3.69
N THR A 123 -16.16 -0.56 -3.99
CA THR A 123 -15.81 -0.19 -5.37
C THR A 123 -14.77 -1.14 -5.95
N VAL A 124 -13.75 -1.52 -5.17
CA VAL A 124 -12.74 -2.49 -5.62
C VAL A 124 -13.39 -3.85 -5.88
N ASN A 125 -14.22 -4.33 -4.94
CA ASN A 125 -14.85 -5.65 -5.05
C ASN A 125 -15.85 -5.72 -6.21
N ASP A 126 -16.47 -4.61 -6.60
CA ASP A 126 -17.38 -4.58 -7.75
C ASP A 126 -16.65 -4.94 -9.05
N ALA A 127 -15.34 -4.67 -9.14
CA ALA A 127 -14.54 -5.06 -10.30
C ALA A 127 -14.30 -6.59 -10.35
N LEU A 128 -14.43 -7.30 -9.23
CA LEU A 128 -14.25 -8.76 -9.17
C LEU A 128 -15.44 -9.52 -9.72
N LYS A 129 -16.57 -8.90 -9.89
CA LYS A 129 -17.85 -9.50 -10.31
C LYS A 129 -18.12 -9.21 -11.76
#